data_198b5a8369b898eb1a1e7e5ceeae74cf
#
_entry.id   198b5a8369b898eb1a1e7e5ceeae74cf
#
_cell.length_a   1.000
_cell.length_b   1.000
_cell.length_c   1.000
_cell.angle_alpha   90.00
_cell.angle_beta   90.00
_cell.angle_gamma   90.00
#
_symmetry.space_group_name_H-M   'P 1'
#
loop_
_entity.id
_entity.type
_entity.pdbx_description
1 polymer ?
#
loop_
_entity_poly.entity_id
_entity_poly.type
_entity_poly.pdbx_seq_one_letter_code
_entity_poly.pdbx_strand_id
1 'polypeptide(L)'
;MSLSPYPNLARQKMAEGGLVLCMGLRQARTPDIGSMAAACGFDAIYVDMEHSPISHDSTSAICVGALGQGVTPLVRTPGHDPHDISRVLDGGAQGVIVPHVDSADEARAVVRAARFPPGGHRSVMGANPALGYRALSLGDNNTVLNQDTLLIVMLETPAGIAQADAIAAIEGIDMLLIGTNDLCTEMGIPGQIRHPQVMQAYEQTARACATHGKWLGIGGIRGDIELQQKLLALGARFIIAGNDVSYLMNAARADAKALRQVAGQ
;
A
#
# COMPACT_ATOMS: atom_id res chain seq x y z
N MET A 1 0.38 15.65 22.71
CA MET A 1 -0.84 15.17 21.96
C MET A 1 -0.50 15.21 20.49
N SER A 2 -0.86 14.18 19.72
CA SER A 2 -0.67 14.21 18.26
C SER A 2 -1.46 15.37 17.66
N LEU A 3 -0.84 16.11 16.73
CA LEU A 3 -1.52 17.17 15.98
C LEU A 3 -2.53 16.57 14.98
N SER A 4 -2.34 15.32 14.56
CA SER A 4 -3.28 14.61 13.68
C SER A 4 -4.45 14.04 14.46
N PRO A 5 -5.71 14.29 14.06
CA PRO A 5 -6.88 13.62 14.61
C PRO A 5 -7.00 12.17 14.13
N TYR A 6 -6.34 11.85 13.02
CA TYR A 6 -6.34 10.54 12.39
C TYR A 6 -4.88 10.07 12.20
N PRO A 7 -4.20 9.58 13.24
CA PRO A 7 -2.84 9.07 13.12
C PRO A 7 -2.81 7.88 12.16
N ASN A 8 -1.71 7.72 11.43
CA ASN A 8 -1.52 6.56 10.56
C ASN A 8 -1.26 5.30 11.40
N LEU A 9 -2.32 4.54 11.69
CA LEU A 9 -2.27 3.38 12.58
C LEU A 9 -1.46 2.22 11.99
N ALA A 10 -1.48 2.04 10.67
CA ALA A 10 -0.64 1.03 10.02
C ALA A 10 0.85 1.34 10.21
N ARG A 11 1.25 2.61 10.06
CA ARG A 11 2.61 3.06 10.33
C ARG A 11 3.02 2.81 11.79
N GLN A 12 2.16 3.16 12.74
CA GLN A 12 2.41 2.93 14.17
C GLN A 12 2.57 1.44 14.48
N LYS A 13 1.65 0.61 14.00
CA LYS A 13 1.68 -0.83 14.20
C LYS A 13 2.97 -1.47 13.67
N MET A 14 3.43 -1.07 12.48
CA MET A 14 4.70 -1.57 11.92
C MET A 14 5.91 -1.07 12.72
N ALA A 15 5.89 0.15 13.20
CA ALA A 15 6.96 0.70 14.05
C ALA A 15 7.09 -0.06 15.38
N GLU A 16 6.00 -0.61 15.89
CA GLU A 16 5.95 -1.50 17.07
C GLU A 16 6.29 -2.96 16.74
N GLY A 17 6.66 -3.26 15.49
CA GLY A 17 6.98 -4.62 15.02
C GLY A 17 5.76 -5.46 14.66
N GLY A 18 4.56 -4.90 14.68
CA GLY A 18 3.32 -5.57 14.33
C GLY A 18 3.16 -5.79 12.82
N LEU A 19 2.30 -6.75 12.47
CA LEU A 19 1.94 -7.06 11.08
C LEU A 19 0.70 -6.28 10.67
N VAL A 20 0.78 -5.56 9.56
CA VAL A 20 -0.34 -4.87 8.91
C VAL A 20 -0.97 -5.76 7.84
N LEU A 21 -2.27 -5.99 7.96
CA LEU A 21 -3.08 -6.66 6.94
C LEU A 21 -3.81 -5.60 6.10
N CYS A 22 -3.55 -5.60 4.79
CA CYS A 22 -4.10 -4.64 3.85
C CYS A 22 -5.07 -5.31 2.87
N MET A 23 -6.27 -4.72 2.69
CA MET A 23 -7.27 -5.14 1.72
C MET A 23 -7.24 -4.24 0.48
N GLY A 24 -7.11 -4.82 -0.70
CA GLY A 24 -7.22 -4.11 -1.97
C GLY A 24 -8.66 -3.82 -2.36
N LEU A 25 -8.90 -2.67 -2.95
CA LEU A 25 -10.21 -2.24 -3.45
C LEU A 25 -10.15 -1.99 -4.95
N ARG A 26 -10.87 -2.79 -5.72
CA ARG A 26 -11.00 -2.67 -7.18
C ARG A 26 -12.43 -2.41 -7.63
N GLN A 27 -13.41 -2.83 -6.83
CA GLN A 27 -14.84 -2.76 -7.17
C GLN A 27 -15.62 -1.83 -6.25
N ALA A 28 -15.28 -1.72 -4.97
CA ALA A 28 -15.95 -0.83 -4.03
C ALA A 28 -15.89 0.64 -4.49
N ARG A 29 -17.02 1.37 -4.33
CA ARG A 29 -17.17 2.77 -4.76
C ARG A 29 -17.69 3.68 -3.65
N THR A 30 -18.06 3.11 -2.52
CA THR A 30 -18.71 3.84 -1.41
C THR A 30 -17.81 3.90 -0.18
N PRO A 31 -17.88 4.98 0.62
CA PRO A 31 -16.98 5.21 1.75
C PRO A 31 -17.11 4.21 2.90
N ASP A 32 -18.23 3.50 3.01
CA ASP A 32 -18.51 2.50 4.06
C ASP A 32 -17.63 1.27 3.98
N ILE A 33 -16.92 1.05 2.86
CA ILE A 33 -15.97 -0.06 2.71
C ILE A 33 -14.84 -0.02 3.75
N GLY A 34 -14.47 1.18 4.22
CA GLY A 34 -13.50 1.34 5.32
C GLY A 34 -13.99 0.69 6.61
N SER A 35 -15.26 0.92 6.98
CA SER A 35 -15.89 0.29 8.15
C SER A 35 -16.02 -1.23 7.99
N MET A 36 -16.34 -1.72 6.78
CA MET A 36 -16.38 -3.16 6.49
C MET A 36 -15.00 -3.80 6.64
N ALA A 37 -13.94 -3.16 6.14
CA ALA A 37 -12.56 -3.64 6.29
C ALA A 37 -12.17 -3.71 7.77
N ALA A 38 -12.47 -2.68 8.57
CA ALA A 38 -12.24 -2.66 10.01
C ALA A 38 -12.97 -3.81 10.72
N ALA A 39 -14.25 -4.00 10.42
CA ALA A 39 -15.06 -5.10 10.98
C ALA A 39 -14.52 -6.50 10.62
N CYS A 40 -13.84 -6.62 9.47
CA CYS A 40 -13.15 -7.85 9.04
C CYS A 40 -11.74 -8.00 9.64
N GLY A 41 -11.25 -7.05 10.42
CA GLY A 41 -9.94 -7.11 11.08
C GLY A 41 -8.77 -6.67 10.20
N PHE A 42 -9.01 -5.90 9.14
CA PHE A 42 -7.94 -5.28 8.36
C PHE A 42 -7.43 -3.99 9.03
N ASP A 43 -6.12 -3.76 8.92
CA ASP A 43 -5.45 -2.57 9.46
C ASP A 43 -5.36 -1.43 8.42
N ALA A 44 -5.39 -1.82 7.15
CA ALA A 44 -5.30 -0.89 6.03
C ALA A 44 -6.18 -1.34 4.86
N ILE A 45 -6.59 -0.38 4.05
CA ILE A 45 -7.13 -0.59 2.71
C ILE A 45 -6.21 0.10 1.71
N TYR A 46 -6.14 -0.39 0.46
CA TYR A 46 -5.64 0.42 -0.62
C TYR A 46 -6.63 0.45 -1.79
N VAL A 47 -6.91 1.66 -2.27
CA VAL A 47 -7.68 1.87 -3.50
C VAL A 47 -6.74 1.66 -4.69
N ASP A 48 -7.10 0.74 -5.57
CA ASP A 48 -6.28 0.36 -6.72
C ASP A 48 -6.66 1.19 -7.95
N MET A 49 -5.93 2.29 -8.20
CA MET A 49 -6.16 3.12 -9.39
C MET A 49 -5.33 2.66 -10.60
N GLU A 50 -4.40 1.70 -10.42
CA GLU A 50 -3.65 1.10 -11.52
C GLU A 50 -4.49 0.08 -12.29
N HIS A 51 -5.12 -0.87 -11.58
CA HIS A 51 -5.84 -1.98 -12.18
C HIS A 51 -7.35 -1.93 -12.00
N SER A 52 -7.90 -0.73 -11.79
CA SER A 52 -9.34 -0.52 -11.75
C SER A 52 -9.73 0.87 -12.26
N PRO A 53 -10.97 1.03 -12.76
CA PRO A 53 -11.47 2.32 -13.23
C PRO A 53 -12.06 3.17 -12.08
N ILE A 54 -11.48 3.11 -10.87
CA ILE A 54 -11.91 3.95 -9.75
C ILE A 54 -11.49 5.39 -10.01
N SER A 55 -12.44 6.32 -9.93
CA SER A 55 -12.17 7.74 -10.12
C SER A 55 -11.52 8.38 -8.89
N HIS A 56 -10.86 9.54 -9.07
CA HIS A 56 -10.36 10.34 -7.95
C HIS A 56 -11.44 10.69 -6.93
N ASP A 57 -12.67 10.99 -7.37
CA ASP A 57 -13.80 11.34 -6.48
C ASP A 57 -14.15 10.16 -5.57
N SER A 58 -14.31 8.95 -6.16
CA SER A 58 -14.59 7.74 -5.39
C SER A 58 -13.42 7.40 -4.45
N THR A 59 -12.17 7.57 -4.92
CA THR A 59 -10.96 7.35 -4.13
C THR A 59 -10.94 8.27 -2.90
N SER A 60 -11.17 9.57 -3.09
CA SER A 60 -11.24 10.54 -1.99
C SER A 60 -12.37 10.22 -1.01
N ALA A 61 -13.57 9.89 -1.51
CA ALA A 61 -14.70 9.51 -0.66
C ALA A 61 -14.39 8.26 0.20
N ILE A 62 -13.76 7.24 -0.39
CA ILE A 62 -13.33 6.02 0.33
C ILE A 62 -12.26 6.37 1.38
N CYS A 63 -11.24 7.14 1.01
CA CYS A 63 -10.17 7.53 1.93
C CYS A 63 -10.73 8.30 3.13
N VAL A 64 -11.53 9.33 2.88
CA VAL A 64 -12.17 10.14 3.94
C VAL A 64 -13.08 9.29 4.82
N GLY A 65 -13.85 8.36 4.23
CA GLY A 65 -14.71 7.45 4.97
C GLY A 65 -13.95 6.46 5.86
N ALA A 66 -12.74 6.07 5.48
CA ALA A 66 -11.88 5.18 6.25
C ALA A 66 -11.17 5.88 7.43
N LEU A 67 -10.93 7.21 7.32
CA LEU A 67 -10.36 8.00 8.42
C LEU A 67 -11.26 7.89 9.66
N GLY A 68 -10.69 7.61 10.81
CA GLY A 68 -11.44 7.46 12.05
C GLY A 68 -12.11 6.09 12.26
N GLN A 69 -12.02 5.17 11.29
CA GLN A 69 -12.53 3.79 11.42
C GLN A 69 -11.46 2.80 11.96
N GLY A 70 -10.25 3.29 12.26
CA GLY A 70 -9.14 2.42 12.67
C GLY A 70 -8.43 1.71 11.51
N VAL A 71 -8.73 2.10 10.29
CA VAL A 71 -8.15 1.54 9.07
C VAL A 71 -7.42 2.63 8.30
N THR A 72 -6.15 2.40 7.99
CA THR A 72 -5.33 3.35 7.22
C THR A 72 -5.67 3.29 5.73
N PRO A 73 -6.19 4.40 5.12
CA PRO A 73 -6.44 4.45 3.69
C PRO A 73 -5.15 4.71 2.91
N LEU A 74 -4.81 3.80 2.01
CA LEU A 74 -3.74 3.92 1.05
C LEU A 74 -4.31 3.99 -0.37
N VAL A 75 -3.52 4.49 -1.33
CA VAL A 75 -3.89 4.50 -2.74
C VAL A 75 -2.73 3.98 -3.56
N ARG A 76 -2.98 2.99 -4.43
CA ARG A 76 -2.03 2.64 -5.48
C ARG A 76 -2.29 3.54 -6.68
N THR A 77 -1.29 4.35 -7.04
CA THR A 77 -1.36 5.27 -8.18
C THR A 77 -1.29 4.51 -9.51
N PRO A 78 -1.80 5.09 -10.62
CA PRO A 78 -1.66 4.46 -11.94
C PRO A 78 -0.21 4.33 -12.42
N GLY A 79 0.69 5.13 -11.85
CA GLY A 79 2.11 5.20 -12.18
C GLY A 79 2.80 6.27 -11.34
N HIS A 80 3.86 6.87 -11.90
CA HIS A 80 4.75 7.80 -11.19
C HIS A 80 4.35 9.28 -11.37
N ASP A 81 3.20 9.60 -11.99
CA ASP A 81 2.81 11.00 -12.24
C ASP A 81 2.72 11.77 -10.92
N PRO A 82 3.48 12.88 -10.78
CA PRO A 82 3.46 13.70 -9.56
C PRO A 82 2.07 14.24 -9.20
N HIS A 83 1.23 14.50 -10.22
CA HIS A 83 -0.13 14.99 -10.01
C HIS A 83 -1.04 13.92 -9.41
N ASP A 84 -0.93 12.67 -9.85
CA ASP A 84 -1.70 11.57 -9.26
C ASP A 84 -1.29 11.35 -7.81
N ILE A 85 0.03 11.32 -7.53
CA ILE A 85 0.56 11.15 -6.17
C ILE A 85 0.05 12.27 -5.25
N SER A 86 0.17 13.54 -5.64
CA SER A 86 -0.23 14.67 -4.81
C SER A 86 -1.75 14.72 -4.61
N ARG A 87 -2.55 14.49 -5.67
CA ARG A 87 -4.01 14.56 -5.61
C ARG A 87 -4.64 13.52 -4.72
N VAL A 88 -4.15 12.27 -4.73
CA VAL A 88 -4.69 11.24 -3.83
C VAL A 88 -4.35 11.53 -2.38
N LEU A 89 -3.17 12.07 -2.10
CA LEU A 89 -2.79 12.50 -0.76
C LEU A 89 -3.62 13.72 -0.30
N ASP A 90 -3.93 14.64 -1.19
CA ASP A 90 -4.83 15.78 -0.92
C ASP A 90 -6.27 15.32 -0.71
N GLY A 91 -6.66 14.21 -1.34
CA GLY A 91 -7.96 13.55 -1.21
C GLY A 91 -8.16 12.74 0.08
N GLY A 92 -7.17 12.72 0.99
CA GLY A 92 -7.30 12.07 2.30
C GLY A 92 -6.61 10.72 2.43
N ALA A 93 -5.86 10.27 1.41
CA ALA A 93 -5.00 9.10 1.56
C ALA A 93 -3.90 9.37 2.59
N GLN A 94 -3.66 8.40 3.48
CA GLN A 94 -2.56 8.44 4.46
C GLN A 94 -1.29 7.76 3.93
N GLY A 95 -1.27 7.38 2.67
CA GLY A 95 -0.09 6.90 1.98
C GLY A 95 -0.38 6.51 0.55
N VAL A 96 0.69 6.32 -0.20
CA VAL A 96 0.64 5.90 -1.60
C VAL A 96 1.50 4.67 -1.82
N ILE A 97 1.03 3.81 -2.72
CA ILE A 97 1.77 2.69 -3.28
C ILE A 97 2.06 3.07 -4.73
N VAL A 98 3.32 3.27 -5.08
CA VAL A 98 3.73 3.64 -6.43
C VAL A 98 4.30 2.40 -7.12
N PRO A 99 3.64 1.91 -8.20
CA PRO A 99 4.04 0.69 -8.89
C PRO A 99 5.32 0.89 -9.74
N HIS A 100 5.95 -0.19 -10.16
CA HIS A 100 7.03 -0.25 -11.16
C HIS A 100 8.20 0.72 -10.94
N VAL A 101 8.70 0.82 -9.70
CA VAL A 101 9.87 1.65 -9.38
C VAL A 101 11.13 0.81 -9.58
N ASP A 102 11.86 1.06 -10.66
CA ASP A 102 12.99 0.25 -11.10
C ASP A 102 14.36 0.90 -10.85
N SER A 103 14.38 2.16 -10.44
CA SER A 103 15.62 2.90 -10.21
C SER A 103 15.58 3.85 -9.02
N ALA A 104 16.76 4.19 -8.51
CA ALA A 104 16.92 5.20 -7.49
C ALA A 104 16.44 6.59 -7.95
N ASP A 105 16.56 6.91 -9.24
CA ASP A 105 16.11 8.20 -9.78
C ASP A 105 14.58 8.30 -9.83
N GLU A 106 13.89 7.23 -10.21
CA GLU A 106 12.42 7.16 -10.12
C GLU A 106 11.96 7.25 -8.67
N ALA A 107 12.59 6.51 -7.75
CA ALA A 107 12.28 6.59 -6.33
C ALA A 107 12.48 8.01 -5.76
N ARG A 108 13.53 8.74 -6.16
CA ARG A 108 13.71 10.15 -5.79
C ARG A 108 12.62 11.05 -6.37
N ALA A 109 12.18 10.79 -7.61
CA ALA A 109 11.07 11.53 -8.21
C ALA A 109 9.76 11.32 -7.45
N VAL A 110 9.48 10.07 -7.04
CA VAL A 110 8.33 9.73 -6.18
C VAL A 110 8.38 10.46 -4.84
N VAL A 111 9.54 10.48 -4.17
CA VAL A 111 9.73 11.23 -2.91
C VAL A 111 9.46 12.72 -3.12
N ARG A 112 10.00 13.31 -4.20
CA ARG A 112 9.75 14.74 -4.51
C ARG A 112 8.28 15.06 -4.67
N ALA A 113 7.50 14.14 -5.25
CA ALA A 113 6.06 14.32 -5.46
C ALA A 113 5.23 14.16 -4.17
N ALA A 114 5.65 13.26 -3.27
CA ALA A 114 4.88 12.87 -2.09
C ALA A 114 5.19 13.70 -0.84
N ARG A 115 6.41 14.27 -0.72
CA ARG A 115 6.88 14.96 0.48
C ARG A 115 6.91 16.48 0.27
N PHE A 116 6.56 17.22 1.33
CA PHE A 116 6.78 18.66 1.39
C PHE A 116 8.26 18.99 1.65
N PRO A 117 8.71 20.23 1.28
CA PRO A 117 10.06 20.68 1.64
C PRO A 117 10.38 20.51 3.13
N PRO A 118 11.64 20.21 3.51
CA PRO A 118 12.82 20.09 2.65
C PRO A 118 12.97 18.72 1.98
N GLY A 119 12.18 17.72 2.35
CA GLY A 119 12.30 16.34 1.85
C GLY A 119 11.78 16.13 0.42
N GLY A 120 10.96 17.04 -0.10
CA GLY A 120 10.38 16.96 -1.43
C GLY A 120 9.90 18.30 -1.95
N HIS A 121 8.99 18.27 -2.95
CA HIS A 121 8.45 19.46 -3.63
C HIS A 121 6.93 19.41 -3.78
N ARG A 122 6.24 18.58 -2.97
CA ARG A 122 4.76 18.52 -3.00
C ARG A 122 4.19 19.92 -2.80
N SER A 123 3.20 20.29 -3.64
CA SER A 123 2.45 21.54 -3.49
C SER A 123 1.63 21.54 -2.20
N VAL A 124 1.58 22.68 -1.54
CA VAL A 124 0.93 22.84 -0.24
C VAL A 124 -0.58 23.06 -0.42
N MET A 125 -1.38 22.25 0.29
CA MET A 125 -2.81 22.45 0.47
C MET A 125 -3.08 22.85 1.93
N GLY A 126 -3.82 23.95 2.15
CA GLY A 126 -4.01 24.50 3.50
C GLY A 126 -4.87 23.63 4.42
N ALA A 127 -5.98 23.09 3.92
CA ALA A 127 -6.90 22.26 4.70
C ALA A 127 -6.93 20.84 4.11
N ASN A 128 -6.52 19.82 4.89
CA ASN A 128 -6.39 18.44 4.43
C ASN A 128 -7.35 17.51 5.20
N PRO A 129 -8.11 16.62 4.50
CA PRO A 129 -9.00 15.67 5.15
C PRO A 129 -8.28 14.75 6.14
N ALA A 130 -7.04 14.31 5.85
CA ALA A 130 -6.25 13.47 6.77
C ALA A 130 -5.93 14.19 8.10
N LEU A 131 -6.03 15.52 8.15
CA LEU A 131 -5.93 16.32 9.36
C LEU A 131 -7.30 16.77 9.92
N GLY A 132 -8.41 16.21 9.41
CA GLY A 132 -9.78 16.57 9.83
C GLY A 132 -10.10 18.03 9.57
N TYR A 133 -9.51 18.64 8.53
CA TYR A 133 -9.67 20.06 8.16
C TYR A 133 -9.33 21.04 9.30
N ARG A 134 -8.49 20.64 10.27
CA ARG A 134 -8.08 21.50 11.37
C ARG A 134 -7.29 22.70 10.88
N ALA A 135 -7.51 23.83 11.50
CA ALA A 135 -6.76 25.07 11.27
C ALA A 135 -5.40 25.00 11.97
N LEU A 136 -4.41 24.38 11.33
CA LEU A 136 -3.01 24.37 11.75
C LEU A 136 -2.21 25.41 10.96
N SER A 137 -1.02 25.79 11.44
CA SER A 137 -0.09 26.55 10.61
C SER A 137 0.36 25.70 9.41
N LEU A 138 0.74 26.33 8.28
CA LEU A 138 1.25 25.59 7.14
C LEU A 138 2.48 24.74 7.47
N GLY A 139 3.34 25.23 8.36
CA GLY A 139 4.52 24.49 8.82
C GLY A 139 4.14 23.23 9.60
N ASP A 140 3.17 23.33 10.53
CA ASP A 140 2.68 22.19 11.30
C ASP A 140 1.97 21.19 10.38
N ASN A 141 1.10 21.65 9.46
CA ASN A 141 0.46 20.81 8.45
C ASN A 141 1.48 19.96 7.68
N ASN A 142 2.48 20.63 7.10
CA ASN A 142 3.50 19.95 6.29
C ASN A 142 4.30 18.95 7.11
N THR A 143 4.65 19.30 8.34
CA THR A 143 5.41 18.45 9.27
C THR A 143 4.61 17.18 9.59
N VAL A 144 3.35 17.33 10.01
CA VAL A 144 2.49 16.20 10.39
C VAL A 144 2.22 15.31 9.16
N LEU A 145 1.87 15.89 8.01
CA LEU A 145 1.62 15.12 6.80
C LEU A 145 2.88 14.40 6.30
N ASN A 146 4.07 15.00 6.39
CA ASN A 146 5.32 14.30 6.07
C ASN A 146 5.59 13.12 7.01
N GLN A 147 5.28 13.23 8.29
CA GLN A 147 5.48 12.19 9.29
C GLN A 147 4.47 11.05 9.15
N ASP A 148 3.20 11.38 8.93
CA ASP A 148 2.10 10.42 8.89
C ASP A 148 1.94 9.74 7.52
N THR A 149 2.36 10.37 6.42
CA THR A 149 2.26 9.76 5.08
C THR A 149 3.17 8.54 4.97
N LEU A 150 2.60 7.40 4.58
CA LEU A 150 3.33 6.17 4.27
C LEU A 150 3.65 6.14 2.77
N LEU A 151 4.93 6.24 2.42
CA LEU A 151 5.39 6.19 1.03
C LEU A 151 5.95 4.81 0.71
N ILE A 152 5.24 4.07 -0.13
CA ILE A 152 5.53 2.70 -0.52
C ILE A 152 5.88 2.67 -2.00
N VAL A 153 7.02 2.08 -2.33
CA VAL A 153 7.41 1.81 -3.73
C VAL A 153 7.34 0.31 -4.00
N MET A 154 6.78 -0.06 -5.18
CA MET A 154 6.69 -1.47 -5.56
C MET A 154 7.87 -1.84 -6.47
N LEU A 155 8.51 -2.96 -6.12
CA LEU A 155 9.54 -3.62 -6.91
C LEU A 155 8.91 -4.83 -7.59
N GLU A 156 8.80 -4.78 -8.92
CA GLU A 156 8.00 -5.73 -9.70
C GLU A 156 8.79 -6.31 -10.87
N THR A 157 10.07 -5.91 -11.00
CA THR A 157 10.97 -6.35 -12.06
C THR A 157 12.32 -6.80 -11.51
N PRO A 158 13.08 -7.64 -12.23
CA PRO A 158 14.46 -7.94 -11.86
C PRO A 158 15.35 -6.70 -11.74
N ALA A 159 15.09 -5.65 -12.54
CA ALA A 159 15.82 -4.39 -12.48
C ALA A 159 15.57 -3.65 -11.17
N GLY A 160 14.31 -3.52 -10.75
CA GLY A 160 13.93 -2.93 -9.47
C GLY A 160 14.51 -3.69 -8.28
N ILE A 161 14.46 -5.03 -8.32
CA ILE A 161 15.10 -5.87 -7.27
C ILE A 161 16.61 -5.64 -7.21
N ALA A 162 17.30 -5.53 -8.36
CA ALA A 162 18.74 -5.23 -8.39
C ALA A 162 19.07 -3.86 -7.77
N GLN A 163 18.16 -2.91 -7.83
CA GLN A 163 18.28 -1.57 -7.26
C GLN A 163 17.73 -1.43 -5.82
N ALA A 164 17.26 -2.51 -5.21
CA ALA A 164 16.57 -2.46 -3.91
C ALA A 164 17.38 -1.74 -2.82
N ASP A 165 18.69 -1.93 -2.75
CA ASP A 165 19.57 -1.27 -1.76
C ASP A 165 19.65 0.26 -2.03
N ALA A 166 19.87 0.66 -3.29
CA ALA A 166 19.94 2.06 -3.67
C ALA A 166 18.59 2.79 -3.48
N ILE A 167 17.47 2.09 -3.73
CA ILE A 167 16.12 2.61 -3.49
C ILE A 167 15.84 2.73 -1.99
N ALA A 168 16.17 1.70 -1.20
CA ALA A 168 15.98 1.71 0.25
C ALA A 168 16.80 2.81 0.95
N ALA A 169 17.99 3.15 0.42
CA ALA A 169 18.84 4.22 0.96
C ALA A 169 18.21 5.63 0.84
N ILE A 170 17.17 5.79 0.03
CA ILE A 170 16.56 7.11 -0.20
C ILE A 170 15.74 7.53 1.01
N GLU A 171 16.08 8.68 1.59
CA GLU A 171 15.27 9.32 2.63
C GLU A 171 13.89 9.68 2.06
N GLY A 172 12.85 9.46 2.87
CA GLY A 172 11.46 9.72 2.46
C GLY A 172 10.71 8.50 1.94
N ILE A 173 11.39 7.42 1.49
CA ILE A 173 10.77 6.11 1.29
C ILE A 173 10.58 5.45 2.66
N ASP A 174 9.43 4.82 2.88
CA ASP A 174 9.12 4.09 4.12
C ASP A 174 9.16 2.57 3.93
N MET A 175 8.74 2.07 2.76
CA MET A 175 8.58 0.65 2.51
C MET A 175 8.92 0.27 1.07
N LEU A 176 9.56 -0.88 0.90
CA LEU A 176 9.68 -1.59 -0.37
C LEU A 176 8.67 -2.74 -0.37
N LEU A 177 7.75 -2.73 -1.33
CA LEU A 177 6.70 -3.74 -1.50
C LEU A 177 7.00 -4.56 -2.75
N ILE A 178 7.11 -5.89 -2.63
CA ILE A 178 7.30 -6.74 -3.80
C ILE A 178 5.94 -7.10 -4.42
N GLY A 179 5.75 -6.76 -5.68
CA GLY A 179 4.61 -7.19 -6.51
C GLY A 179 4.93 -8.54 -7.16
N THR A 180 4.68 -9.64 -6.42
CA THR A 180 5.20 -10.97 -6.77
C THR A 180 4.68 -11.49 -8.11
N ASN A 181 3.43 -11.19 -8.48
CA ASN A 181 2.87 -11.69 -9.74
C ASN A 181 3.57 -11.08 -10.97
N ASP A 182 3.76 -9.76 -10.93
CA ASP A 182 4.43 -9.04 -12.02
C ASP A 182 5.92 -9.39 -12.05
N LEU A 183 6.56 -9.50 -10.88
CA LEU A 183 7.94 -9.98 -10.77
C LEU A 183 8.12 -11.39 -11.38
N CYS A 184 7.21 -12.33 -11.10
CA CYS A 184 7.24 -13.66 -11.71
C CYS A 184 7.08 -13.59 -13.24
N THR A 185 6.22 -12.69 -13.72
CA THR A 185 5.98 -12.52 -15.15
C THR A 185 7.22 -11.95 -15.85
N GLU A 186 7.81 -10.91 -15.29
CA GLU A 186 9.06 -10.30 -15.78
C GLU A 186 10.27 -11.25 -15.72
N MET A 187 10.28 -12.20 -14.77
CA MET A 187 11.28 -13.27 -14.71
C MET A 187 11.01 -14.42 -15.71
N GLY A 188 9.91 -14.41 -16.47
CA GLY A 188 9.53 -15.49 -17.36
C GLY A 188 9.01 -16.76 -16.67
N ILE A 189 8.57 -16.64 -15.42
CA ILE A 189 8.05 -17.73 -14.56
C ILE A 189 6.66 -17.38 -13.99
N PRO A 190 5.66 -16.98 -14.80
CA PRO A 190 4.38 -16.48 -14.31
C PRO A 190 3.69 -17.50 -13.39
N GLY A 191 3.21 -17.01 -12.25
CA GLY A 191 2.52 -17.83 -11.25
C GLY A 191 3.41 -18.71 -10.36
N GLN A 192 4.71 -18.79 -10.62
CA GLN A 192 5.64 -19.64 -9.83
C GLN A 192 6.17 -18.91 -8.60
N ILE A 193 5.27 -18.47 -7.72
CA ILE A 193 5.59 -17.65 -6.54
C ILE A 193 6.57 -18.30 -5.55
N ARG A 194 6.75 -19.62 -5.60
CA ARG A 194 7.73 -20.38 -4.78
C ARG A 194 9.07 -20.62 -5.49
N HIS A 195 9.26 -20.08 -6.71
CA HIS A 195 10.50 -20.28 -7.44
C HIS A 195 11.70 -19.72 -6.67
N PRO A 196 12.88 -20.39 -6.69
CA PRO A 196 14.06 -19.92 -5.93
C PRO A 196 14.47 -18.48 -6.22
N GLN A 197 14.33 -18.02 -7.48
CA GLN A 197 14.64 -16.62 -7.85
C GLN A 197 13.72 -15.62 -7.15
N VAL A 198 12.42 -15.96 -6.92
CA VAL A 198 11.49 -15.12 -6.17
C VAL A 198 11.91 -15.02 -4.71
N MET A 199 12.33 -16.15 -4.11
CA MET A 199 12.86 -16.15 -2.74
C MET A 199 14.14 -15.32 -2.63
N GLN A 200 15.05 -15.41 -3.59
CA GLN A 200 16.27 -14.58 -3.64
C GLN A 200 15.93 -13.09 -3.72
N ALA A 201 14.91 -12.71 -4.53
CA ALA A 201 14.44 -11.33 -4.61
C ALA A 201 13.93 -10.82 -3.25
N TYR A 202 13.14 -11.62 -2.54
CA TYR A 202 12.68 -11.28 -1.19
C TYR A 202 13.83 -11.16 -0.19
N GLU A 203 14.79 -12.09 -0.20
CA GLU A 203 15.96 -12.04 0.68
C GLU A 203 16.82 -10.81 0.40
N GLN A 204 17.04 -10.46 -0.86
CA GLN A 204 17.77 -9.25 -1.26
C GLN A 204 17.08 -8.00 -0.78
N THR A 205 15.79 -7.86 -1.05
CA THR A 205 14.99 -6.70 -0.63
C THR A 205 14.89 -6.61 0.90
N ALA A 206 14.74 -7.75 1.60
CA ALA A 206 14.74 -7.79 3.06
C ALA A 206 16.04 -7.26 3.66
N ARG A 207 17.21 -7.66 3.10
CA ARG A 207 18.52 -7.13 3.52
C ARG A 207 18.62 -5.62 3.31
N ALA A 208 18.19 -5.13 2.15
CA ALA A 208 18.17 -3.70 1.85
C ALA A 208 17.27 -2.94 2.86
N CYS A 209 16.06 -3.43 3.10
CA CYS A 209 15.16 -2.85 4.09
C CYS A 209 15.78 -2.81 5.50
N ALA A 210 16.38 -3.91 5.94
CA ALA A 210 17.03 -3.99 7.26
C ALA A 210 18.21 -3.01 7.38
N THR A 211 19.03 -2.88 6.35
CA THR A 211 20.19 -1.99 6.32
C THR A 211 19.80 -0.53 6.45
N HIS A 212 18.70 -0.13 5.79
CA HIS A 212 18.29 1.27 5.71
C HIS A 212 17.08 1.60 6.59
N GLY A 213 16.65 0.70 7.49
CA GLY A 213 15.53 0.93 8.42
C GLY A 213 14.19 1.10 7.71
N LYS A 214 13.97 0.39 6.59
CA LYS A 214 12.71 0.40 5.84
C LYS A 214 11.90 -0.85 6.14
N TRP A 215 10.57 -0.77 5.91
CA TRP A 215 9.71 -1.94 5.99
C TRP A 215 9.73 -2.73 4.69
N LEU A 216 9.58 -4.06 4.82
CA LEU A 216 9.32 -4.97 3.70
C LEU A 216 7.83 -5.27 3.63
N GLY A 217 7.24 -5.13 2.43
CA GLY A 217 5.86 -5.49 2.12
C GLY A 217 5.75 -6.69 1.18
N ILE A 218 4.64 -7.42 1.30
CA ILE A 218 4.31 -8.60 0.48
C ILE A 218 3.05 -8.30 -0.33
N GLY A 219 3.14 -8.39 -1.65
CA GLY A 219 2.01 -8.36 -2.59
C GLY A 219 1.96 -9.61 -3.47
N GLY A 220 0.76 -10.02 -3.89
CA GLY A 220 0.57 -11.13 -4.84
C GLY A 220 0.67 -12.54 -4.26
N ILE A 221 0.88 -12.71 -2.96
CA ILE A 221 0.93 -14.02 -2.29
C ILE A 221 -0.32 -14.21 -1.45
N ARG A 222 -1.31 -14.92 -1.98
CA ARG A 222 -2.56 -15.21 -1.30
C ARG A 222 -2.74 -16.72 -1.09
N GLY A 223 -3.18 -17.11 0.11
CA GLY A 223 -3.51 -18.52 0.43
C GLY A 223 -2.31 -19.43 0.63
N ASP A 224 -1.09 -18.95 0.47
CA ASP A 224 0.13 -19.68 0.74
C ASP A 224 0.70 -19.30 2.10
N ILE A 225 0.12 -19.87 3.16
CA ILE A 225 0.45 -19.53 4.54
C ILE A 225 1.92 -19.86 4.87
N GLU A 226 2.44 -20.98 4.37
CA GLU A 226 3.83 -21.37 4.62
C GLU A 226 4.83 -20.36 4.03
N LEU A 227 4.58 -19.92 2.79
CA LEU A 227 5.40 -18.91 2.16
C LEU A 227 5.29 -17.56 2.88
N GLN A 228 4.06 -17.15 3.24
CA GLN A 228 3.86 -15.93 4.03
C GLN A 228 4.64 -15.98 5.36
N GLN A 229 4.62 -17.11 6.08
CA GLN A 229 5.38 -17.29 7.33
C GLN A 229 6.89 -17.14 7.10
N LYS A 230 7.43 -17.70 6.02
CA LYS A 230 8.85 -17.51 5.65
C LYS A 230 9.19 -16.05 5.39
N LEU A 231 8.33 -15.32 4.68
CA LEU A 231 8.54 -13.90 4.39
C LEU A 231 8.41 -13.01 5.64
N LEU A 232 7.51 -13.36 6.57
CA LEU A 232 7.43 -12.69 7.87
C LEU A 232 8.70 -12.90 8.69
N ALA A 233 9.28 -14.10 8.65
CA ALA A 233 10.56 -14.41 9.29
C ALA A 233 11.73 -13.61 8.67
N LEU A 234 11.66 -13.23 7.39
CA LEU A 234 12.61 -12.33 6.74
C LEU A 234 12.44 -10.86 7.15
N GLY A 235 11.40 -10.53 7.92
CA GLY A 235 11.16 -9.17 8.42
C GLY A 235 10.02 -8.42 7.75
N ALA A 236 9.21 -9.07 6.90
CA ALA A 236 8.04 -8.41 6.35
C ALA A 236 7.05 -8.01 7.46
N ARG A 237 6.44 -6.80 7.31
CA ARG A 237 5.47 -6.26 8.28
C ARG A 237 4.19 -5.73 7.63
N PHE A 238 4.04 -5.93 6.32
CA PHE A 238 2.87 -5.51 5.57
C PHE A 238 2.51 -6.58 4.54
N ILE A 239 1.24 -7.01 4.51
CA ILE A 239 0.74 -8.00 3.55
C ILE A 239 -0.52 -7.47 2.87
N ILE A 240 -0.51 -7.44 1.53
CA ILE A 240 -1.74 -7.34 0.73
C ILE A 240 -2.40 -8.73 0.75
N ALA A 241 -3.43 -8.88 1.61
CA ALA A 241 -4.04 -10.17 1.88
C ALA A 241 -5.00 -10.64 0.77
N GLY A 242 -5.48 -9.71 -0.06
CA GLY A 242 -6.40 -9.95 -1.18
C GLY A 242 -7.14 -8.68 -1.54
N ASN A 243 -8.20 -8.81 -2.35
CA ASN A 243 -9.03 -7.67 -2.76
C ASN A 243 -10.52 -8.01 -2.72
N ASP A 244 -11.36 -6.96 -2.71
CA ASP A 244 -12.81 -7.03 -2.63
C ASP A 244 -13.44 -7.94 -3.70
N VAL A 245 -12.99 -7.84 -4.97
CA VAL A 245 -13.47 -8.70 -6.06
C VAL A 245 -13.22 -10.17 -5.75
N SER A 246 -12.00 -10.49 -5.30
CA SER A 246 -11.63 -11.88 -5.04
C SER A 246 -12.37 -12.47 -3.84
N TYR A 247 -12.65 -11.67 -2.81
CA TYR A 247 -13.45 -12.10 -1.65
C TYR A 247 -14.89 -12.33 -2.06
N LEU A 248 -15.52 -11.37 -2.76
CA LEU A 248 -16.89 -11.48 -3.26
C LEU A 248 -17.06 -12.72 -4.17
N MET A 249 -16.17 -12.88 -5.16
CA MET A 249 -16.26 -13.99 -6.12
C MET A 249 -16.09 -15.35 -5.46
N ASN A 250 -15.22 -15.48 -4.47
CA ASN A 250 -14.99 -16.73 -3.78
C ASN A 250 -16.21 -17.13 -2.93
N ALA A 251 -16.76 -16.19 -2.13
CA ALA A 251 -17.94 -16.45 -1.32
C ALA A 251 -19.16 -16.76 -2.20
N ALA A 252 -19.45 -15.93 -3.20
CA ALA A 252 -20.59 -16.11 -4.09
C ALA A 252 -20.53 -17.43 -4.88
N ARG A 253 -19.34 -17.84 -5.36
CA ARG A 253 -19.17 -19.14 -6.03
C ARG A 253 -19.40 -20.33 -5.08
N ALA A 254 -18.91 -20.23 -3.84
CA ALA A 254 -19.11 -21.28 -2.85
C ALA A 254 -20.61 -21.47 -2.54
N ASP A 255 -21.34 -20.38 -2.30
CA ASP A 255 -22.78 -20.41 -2.00
C ASP A 255 -23.58 -20.92 -3.20
N ALA A 256 -23.31 -20.41 -4.40
CA ALA A 256 -23.99 -20.85 -5.62
C ALA A 256 -23.79 -22.36 -5.87
N LYS A 257 -22.56 -22.87 -5.66
CA LYS A 257 -22.26 -24.30 -5.78
C LYS A 257 -23.03 -25.13 -4.75
N ALA A 258 -23.05 -24.70 -3.48
CA ALA A 258 -23.76 -25.38 -2.42
C ALA A 258 -25.27 -25.47 -2.70
N LEU A 259 -25.89 -24.33 -3.10
CA LEU A 259 -27.33 -24.29 -3.40
C LEU A 259 -27.71 -25.15 -4.63
N ARG A 260 -26.88 -25.22 -5.68
CA ARG A 260 -27.12 -26.09 -6.82
C ARG A 260 -27.07 -27.57 -6.42
N GLN A 261 -26.14 -27.96 -5.54
CA GLN A 261 -26.08 -29.32 -5.01
C GLN A 261 -27.34 -29.70 -4.25
N VAL A 262 -27.92 -28.79 -3.46
CA VAL A 262 -29.22 -29.02 -2.78
C VAL A 262 -30.34 -29.21 -3.78
N ALA A 263 -30.30 -28.54 -4.92
CA ALA A 263 -31.30 -28.66 -5.99
C ALA A 263 -31.06 -29.88 -6.94
N GLY A 264 -30.04 -30.69 -6.69
CA GLY A 264 -29.71 -31.84 -7.55
C GLY A 264 -29.12 -31.50 -8.91
N GLN A 265 -28.49 -30.33 -9.03
CA GLN A 265 -27.88 -29.80 -10.26
C GLN A 265 -26.34 -29.78 -10.18
#